data_43b095e980ce4ae7942650068fecfa1c
#
_entry.id   43b095e980ce4ae7942650068fecfa1c
#
_cell.length_a   1.000
_cell.length_b   1.000
_cell.length_c   1.000
_cell.angle_alpha   90.00
_cell.angle_beta   90.00
_cell.angle_gamma   90.00
#
_symmetry.space_group_name_H-M   'P 1'
#
loop_
_entity.id
_entity.type
_entity.pdbx_description
1 polymer ?
#
loop_
_entity_poly.entity_id
_entity_poly.type
_entity_poly.pdbx_seq_one_letter_code
_entity_poly.pdbx_strand_id
1 'polypeptide(L)'
;MEELTLEKFEEASEIVKEVTLETKLIYSEYFSAQTGNKVYFKPENMQYTGAYKVRGAYYKISTLTEEEKAKGLITASAGNHAQGVAYAAKLSGVKATVVMPTTTPLIKVNRTKGYGAEVVLAGDVFDEACAYAYKLADEHGYTFVHPFDDLAVATGQGSIAMEIIKELPTVDYILVPIGGGGLCTGVSTLAKLLNPKIKVIGVEPAGANCMQESLKEGHVLTLPQVNTIADGTAVKRPGEKLFPYIQQNVDDIITIEDSELIFAFLDMVENHKMIVENSGLLTVAALKHLNVEKKKIVSILSGGNMDVITMSSIVQHGLIQRDRVFTVSVLLPDKPGELAKVAELLAKEHGNIIKLEHNQFISINRNAAVELRITMEAFGTDHKNQIVSALTDAGYRPKLVKFKGTYSEM
;
A
#
# COMPACT_ATOMS: atom_id res chain seq x y z
N MET A 1 -16.42 -25.55 -15.38
CA MET A 1 -15.75 -24.45 -14.68
C MET A 1 -15.93 -23.21 -15.52
N GLU A 2 -16.30 -22.12 -14.90
CA GLU A 2 -16.30 -20.83 -15.58
C GLU A 2 -14.84 -20.47 -15.92
N GLU A 3 -14.54 -20.18 -17.19
CA GLU A 3 -13.18 -20.03 -17.67
C GLU A 3 -12.88 -18.55 -17.95
N LEU A 4 -11.67 -18.09 -17.63
CA LEU A 4 -11.18 -16.77 -17.96
C LEU A 4 -10.65 -16.78 -19.41
N THR A 5 -11.46 -16.32 -20.37
CA THR A 5 -11.11 -16.33 -21.79
C THR A 5 -10.70 -14.93 -22.27
N LEU A 6 -9.98 -14.87 -23.40
CA LEU A 6 -9.58 -13.60 -24.01
C LEU A 6 -10.79 -12.73 -24.35
N GLU A 7 -11.85 -13.33 -24.89
CA GLU A 7 -13.08 -12.62 -25.27
C GLU A 7 -13.72 -11.93 -24.05
N LYS A 8 -13.78 -12.60 -22.89
CA LYS A 8 -14.29 -11.99 -21.65
C LYS A 8 -13.42 -10.82 -21.17
N PHE A 9 -12.10 -10.91 -21.33
CA PHE A 9 -11.20 -9.80 -20.98
C PHE A 9 -11.34 -8.62 -21.96
N GLU A 10 -11.54 -8.89 -23.23
CA GLU A 10 -11.81 -7.86 -24.24
C GLU A 10 -13.13 -7.15 -23.95
N GLU A 11 -14.21 -7.91 -23.70
CA GLU A 11 -15.50 -7.38 -23.28
C GLU A 11 -15.37 -6.52 -22.00
N ALA A 12 -14.74 -7.05 -20.95
CA ALA A 12 -14.52 -6.32 -19.71
C ALA A 12 -13.74 -5.02 -19.93
N SER A 13 -12.72 -5.07 -20.80
CA SER A 13 -11.89 -3.90 -21.10
C SER A 13 -12.67 -2.79 -21.81
N GLU A 14 -13.67 -3.13 -22.62
CA GLU A 14 -14.57 -2.12 -23.22
C GLU A 14 -15.57 -1.57 -22.19
N ILE A 15 -16.21 -2.45 -21.41
CA ILE A 15 -17.22 -2.06 -20.43
C ILE A 15 -16.64 -1.13 -19.34
N VAL A 16 -15.45 -1.44 -18.81
CA VAL A 16 -14.89 -0.65 -17.72
C VAL A 16 -14.43 0.76 -18.13
N LYS A 17 -14.29 1.05 -19.42
CA LYS A 17 -13.98 2.40 -19.91
C LYS A 17 -15.00 3.45 -19.49
N GLU A 18 -16.25 3.04 -19.28
CA GLU A 18 -17.32 3.94 -18.86
C GLU A 18 -17.11 4.51 -17.44
N VAL A 19 -16.32 3.82 -16.61
CA VAL A 19 -16.20 4.12 -15.18
C VAL A 19 -14.76 4.34 -14.73
N THR A 20 -13.81 4.23 -15.62
CA THR A 20 -12.39 4.35 -15.29
C THR A 20 -11.72 5.50 -16.02
N LEU A 21 -10.68 6.05 -15.40
CA LEU A 21 -9.71 6.88 -16.09
C LEU A 21 -8.71 5.99 -16.84
N GLU A 22 -8.37 6.36 -18.05
CA GLU A 22 -7.24 5.76 -18.76
C GLU A 22 -5.94 6.21 -18.06
N THR A 23 -5.45 5.39 -17.14
CA THR A 23 -4.23 5.67 -16.39
C THR A 23 -3.01 5.32 -17.25
N LYS A 24 -2.48 6.32 -17.96
CA LYS A 24 -1.29 6.14 -18.82
C LYS A 24 -0.09 5.67 -18.04
N LEU A 25 0.79 4.89 -18.69
CA LEU A 25 2.06 4.47 -18.10
C LEU A 25 2.97 5.69 -17.86
N ILE A 26 3.55 5.77 -16.66
CA ILE A 26 4.48 6.82 -16.28
C ILE A 26 5.89 6.24 -16.22
N TYR A 27 6.78 6.69 -17.11
CA TYR A 27 8.19 6.29 -17.03
C TYR A 27 8.86 6.90 -15.79
N SER A 28 9.61 6.07 -15.08
CA SER A 28 10.39 6.47 -13.91
C SER A 28 11.87 6.53 -14.24
N GLU A 29 12.42 7.72 -14.42
CA GLU A 29 13.85 7.89 -14.60
C GLU A 29 14.62 7.47 -13.33
N TYR A 30 14.09 7.86 -12.15
CA TYR A 30 14.68 7.55 -10.85
C TYR A 30 14.85 6.04 -10.62
N PHE A 31 13.78 5.26 -10.70
CA PHE A 31 13.87 3.81 -10.49
C PHE A 31 14.55 3.09 -11.65
N SER A 32 14.49 3.62 -12.85
CA SER A 32 15.23 3.06 -13.99
C SER A 32 16.74 3.18 -13.80
N ALA A 33 17.22 4.32 -13.32
CA ALA A 33 18.63 4.53 -13.00
C ALA A 33 19.11 3.62 -11.86
N GLN A 34 18.29 3.43 -10.82
CA GLN A 34 18.63 2.58 -9.69
C GLN A 34 18.73 1.08 -10.03
N THR A 35 17.86 0.60 -10.93
CA THR A 35 17.73 -0.84 -11.20
C THR A 35 18.40 -1.29 -12.49
N GLY A 36 18.89 -0.37 -13.32
CA GLY A 36 19.42 -0.69 -14.65
C GLY A 36 18.34 -1.16 -15.65
N ASN A 37 17.06 -0.93 -15.36
CA ASN A 37 15.91 -1.33 -16.15
C ASN A 37 15.15 -0.10 -16.70
N LYS A 38 14.16 -0.33 -17.54
CA LYS A 38 13.15 0.68 -17.92
C LYS A 38 11.90 0.46 -17.09
N VAL A 39 11.74 1.24 -16.02
CA VAL A 39 10.63 1.12 -15.07
C VAL A 39 9.50 2.07 -15.45
N TYR A 40 8.29 1.54 -15.47
CA TYR A 40 7.06 2.28 -15.72
C TYR A 40 6.07 1.99 -14.58
N PHE A 41 5.26 2.98 -14.23
CA PHE A 41 4.16 2.85 -13.29
C PHE A 41 2.82 2.81 -14.01
N LYS A 42 1.94 1.87 -13.63
CA LYS A 42 0.52 1.88 -13.96
C LYS A 42 -0.23 2.50 -12.79
N PRO A 43 -0.61 3.80 -12.85
CA PRO A 43 -1.04 4.55 -11.67
C PRO A 43 -2.54 4.37 -11.37
N GLU A 44 -2.95 3.18 -10.93
CA GLU A 44 -4.34 2.91 -10.52
C GLU A 44 -4.75 3.65 -9.23
N ASN A 45 -3.79 4.21 -8.49
CA ASN A 45 -4.02 5.17 -7.42
C ASN A 45 -4.68 6.48 -7.89
N MET A 46 -4.65 6.76 -9.20
CA MET A 46 -5.25 7.94 -9.83
C MET A 46 -6.67 7.72 -10.34
N GLN A 47 -7.27 6.54 -10.15
CA GLN A 47 -8.65 6.27 -10.52
C GLN A 47 -9.65 7.15 -9.72
N TYR A 48 -10.87 7.32 -10.21
CA TYR A 48 -11.92 8.13 -9.57
C TYR A 48 -12.15 7.76 -8.09
N THR A 49 -12.06 6.46 -7.77
CA THR A 49 -12.18 5.98 -6.38
C THR A 49 -10.83 5.88 -5.65
N GLY A 50 -9.75 6.35 -6.29
CA GLY A 50 -8.39 6.27 -5.75
C GLY A 50 -7.78 4.86 -5.73
N ALA A 51 -8.38 3.88 -6.43
CA ALA A 51 -7.87 2.52 -6.55
C ALA A 51 -8.52 1.75 -7.69
N TYR A 52 -7.87 0.67 -8.13
CA TYR A 52 -8.29 -0.18 -9.24
C TYR A 52 -9.63 -0.93 -9.05
N LYS A 53 -10.11 -1.05 -7.82
CA LYS A 53 -11.24 -1.92 -7.43
C LYS A 53 -12.54 -1.63 -8.19
N VAL A 54 -12.73 -0.43 -8.70
CA VAL A 54 -13.89 -0.04 -9.50
C VAL A 54 -14.03 -0.88 -10.77
N ARG A 55 -12.92 -1.29 -11.39
CA ARG A 55 -12.89 -2.09 -12.63
C ARG A 55 -13.62 -3.42 -12.45
N GLY A 56 -13.19 -4.22 -11.47
CA GLY A 56 -13.80 -5.51 -11.19
C GLY A 56 -15.24 -5.39 -10.64
N ALA A 57 -15.50 -4.39 -9.80
CA ALA A 57 -16.85 -4.16 -9.30
C ALA A 57 -17.83 -3.82 -10.41
N TYR A 58 -17.46 -2.93 -11.33
CA TYR A 58 -18.33 -2.53 -12.43
C TYR A 58 -18.57 -3.66 -13.43
N TYR A 59 -17.52 -4.38 -13.83
CA TYR A 59 -17.69 -5.54 -14.70
C TYR A 59 -18.56 -6.62 -14.05
N LYS A 60 -18.37 -6.92 -12.78
CA LYS A 60 -19.26 -7.85 -12.03
C LYS A 60 -20.72 -7.39 -12.11
N ILE A 61 -21.00 -6.12 -11.88
CA ILE A 61 -22.36 -5.57 -11.93
C ILE A 61 -22.94 -5.67 -13.35
N SER A 62 -22.14 -5.45 -14.39
CA SER A 62 -22.59 -5.56 -15.79
C SER A 62 -23.02 -6.99 -16.17
N THR A 63 -22.46 -8.02 -15.53
CA THR A 63 -22.80 -9.43 -15.79
C THR A 63 -24.08 -9.89 -15.09
N LEU A 64 -24.68 -9.08 -14.22
CA LEU A 64 -25.87 -9.43 -13.46
C LEU A 64 -27.13 -9.27 -14.32
N THR A 65 -28.10 -10.15 -14.09
CA THR A 65 -29.44 -10.04 -14.67
C THR A 65 -30.18 -8.83 -14.09
N GLU A 66 -31.18 -8.34 -14.80
CA GLU A 66 -32.02 -7.22 -14.29
C GLU A 66 -32.76 -7.58 -12.99
N GLU A 67 -33.09 -8.86 -12.78
CA GLU A 67 -33.67 -9.34 -11.53
C GLU A 67 -32.68 -9.23 -10.35
N GLU A 68 -31.43 -9.63 -10.55
CA GLU A 68 -30.35 -9.52 -9.56
C GLU A 68 -30.06 -8.04 -9.25
N LYS A 69 -29.96 -7.19 -10.25
CA LYS A 69 -29.77 -5.75 -10.09
C LYS A 69 -30.92 -5.11 -9.31
N ALA A 70 -32.17 -5.52 -9.59
CA ALA A 70 -33.36 -4.99 -8.92
C ALA A 70 -33.40 -5.34 -7.43
N LYS A 71 -32.86 -6.49 -7.01
CA LYS A 71 -32.72 -6.88 -5.61
C LYS A 71 -31.67 -6.03 -4.89
N GLY A 72 -30.63 -5.60 -5.59
CA GLY A 72 -29.52 -4.81 -5.07
C GLY A 72 -28.27 -5.62 -4.75
N LEU A 73 -27.22 -4.92 -4.38
CA LEU A 73 -25.90 -5.46 -4.12
C LEU A 73 -25.52 -5.33 -2.67
N ILE A 74 -24.68 -6.24 -2.19
CA ILE A 74 -24.06 -6.14 -0.87
C ILE A 74 -22.59 -6.53 -0.93
N THR A 75 -21.77 -5.91 -0.10
CA THR A 75 -20.38 -6.30 0.13
C THR A 75 -19.97 -6.00 1.56
N ALA A 76 -18.89 -6.66 2.02
CA ALA A 76 -18.21 -6.34 3.27
C ALA A 76 -16.83 -5.77 2.96
N SER A 77 -16.60 -4.52 3.28
CA SER A 77 -15.29 -3.86 3.14
C SER A 77 -15.31 -2.47 3.75
N ALA A 78 -14.24 -2.05 4.39
CA ALA A 78 -14.03 -0.69 4.88
C ALA A 78 -13.02 0.11 4.03
N GLY A 79 -12.56 -0.43 2.89
CA GLY A 79 -11.49 0.13 2.07
C GLY A 79 -11.87 0.37 0.61
N ASN A 80 -10.89 0.13 -0.27
CA ASN A 80 -11.00 0.38 -1.71
C ASN A 80 -12.15 -0.36 -2.39
N HIS A 81 -12.45 -1.59 -1.93
CA HIS A 81 -13.53 -2.37 -2.51
C HIS A 81 -14.91 -1.76 -2.20
N ALA A 82 -15.12 -1.30 -0.96
CA ALA A 82 -16.34 -0.59 -0.57
C ALA A 82 -16.61 0.61 -1.48
N GLN A 83 -15.61 1.43 -1.71
CA GLN A 83 -15.70 2.62 -2.57
C GLN A 83 -15.90 2.23 -4.04
N GLY A 84 -15.19 1.20 -4.51
CA GLY A 84 -15.33 0.68 -5.87
C GLY A 84 -16.75 0.15 -6.16
N VAL A 85 -17.32 -0.65 -5.25
CA VAL A 85 -18.68 -1.17 -5.37
C VAL A 85 -19.71 -0.03 -5.29
N ALA A 86 -19.56 0.88 -4.33
CA ALA A 86 -20.48 2.01 -4.17
C ALA A 86 -20.53 2.90 -5.43
N TYR A 87 -19.36 3.24 -5.97
CA TYR A 87 -19.26 4.06 -7.18
C TYR A 87 -19.80 3.33 -8.42
N ALA A 88 -19.41 2.08 -8.61
CA ALA A 88 -19.88 1.25 -9.73
C ALA A 88 -21.41 1.08 -9.69
N ALA A 89 -21.98 0.76 -8.52
CA ALA A 89 -23.41 0.60 -8.35
C ALA A 89 -24.17 1.89 -8.66
N LYS A 90 -23.66 3.04 -8.18
CA LYS A 90 -24.26 4.36 -8.49
C LYS A 90 -24.36 4.61 -9.99
N LEU A 91 -23.27 4.35 -10.74
CA LEU A 91 -23.25 4.56 -12.18
C LEU A 91 -24.15 3.57 -12.94
N SER A 92 -24.30 2.37 -12.42
CA SER A 92 -25.21 1.34 -12.98
C SER A 92 -26.67 1.54 -12.53
N GLY A 93 -27.00 2.53 -11.71
CA GLY A 93 -28.35 2.74 -11.18
C GLY A 93 -28.83 1.65 -10.20
N VAL A 94 -27.92 0.87 -9.62
CA VAL A 94 -28.22 -0.26 -8.71
C VAL A 94 -27.99 0.16 -7.26
N LYS A 95 -28.87 -0.27 -6.36
CA LYS A 95 -28.67 -0.05 -4.91
C LYS A 95 -27.55 -0.91 -4.37
N ALA A 96 -26.67 -0.34 -3.56
CA ALA A 96 -25.60 -1.06 -2.90
C ALA A 96 -25.61 -0.84 -1.39
N THR A 97 -25.47 -1.93 -0.65
CA THR A 97 -25.27 -1.95 0.81
C THR A 97 -23.83 -2.36 1.09
N VAL A 98 -23.14 -1.62 1.94
CA VAL A 98 -21.76 -1.92 2.35
C VAL A 98 -21.73 -2.13 3.85
N VAL A 99 -21.34 -3.32 4.27
CA VAL A 99 -21.18 -3.65 5.68
C VAL A 99 -19.73 -3.40 6.10
N MET A 100 -19.56 -2.68 7.20
CA MET A 100 -18.27 -2.31 7.77
C MET A 100 -18.24 -2.64 9.27
N PRO A 101 -17.07 -2.99 9.84
CA PRO A 101 -16.92 -3.06 11.29
C PRO A 101 -17.33 -1.76 11.99
N THR A 102 -17.85 -1.87 13.22
CA THR A 102 -18.22 -0.70 14.05
C THR A 102 -17.02 0.18 14.36
N THR A 103 -15.82 -0.37 14.35
CA THR A 103 -14.53 0.30 14.58
C THR A 103 -14.04 1.09 13.37
N THR A 104 -14.74 1.04 12.23
CA THR A 104 -14.31 1.72 10.99
C THR A 104 -14.27 3.24 11.18
N PRO A 105 -13.17 3.93 10.83
CA PRO A 105 -13.06 5.37 10.89
C PRO A 105 -14.18 6.09 10.10
N LEU A 106 -14.77 7.12 10.70
CA LEU A 106 -15.88 7.87 10.10
C LEU A 106 -15.56 8.44 8.71
N ILE A 107 -14.30 8.77 8.45
CA ILE A 107 -13.88 9.27 7.14
C ILE A 107 -14.10 8.21 6.04
N LYS A 108 -13.83 6.92 6.32
CA LYS A 108 -14.07 5.82 5.37
C LYS A 108 -15.56 5.56 5.17
N VAL A 109 -16.35 5.61 6.26
CA VAL A 109 -17.83 5.50 6.22
C VAL A 109 -18.42 6.61 5.35
N ASN A 110 -18.07 7.86 5.63
CA ASN A 110 -18.60 9.03 4.94
C ASN A 110 -18.20 9.05 3.45
N ARG A 111 -16.99 8.63 3.14
CA ARG A 111 -16.51 8.54 1.75
C ARG A 111 -17.32 7.51 0.95
N THR A 112 -17.62 6.35 1.53
CA THR A 112 -18.45 5.31 0.90
C THR A 112 -19.91 5.78 0.73
N LYS A 113 -20.48 6.43 1.74
CA LYS A 113 -21.81 7.08 1.63
C LYS A 113 -21.83 8.15 0.54
N GLY A 114 -20.77 8.93 0.40
CA GLY A 114 -20.62 9.95 -0.65
C GLY A 114 -20.70 9.39 -2.08
N TYR A 115 -20.33 8.13 -2.27
CA TYR A 115 -20.52 7.41 -3.53
C TYR A 115 -21.95 6.85 -3.69
N GLY A 116 -22.84 7.01 -2.73
CA GLY A 116 -24.28 6.67 -2.84
C GLY A 116 -24.66 5.32 -2.26
N ALA A 117 -23.76 4.58 -1.61
CA ALA A 117 -24.10 3.31 -0.96
C ALA A 117 -24.71 3.54 0.43
N GLU A 118 -25.61 2.65 0.82
CA GLU A 118 -26.01 2.48 2.22
C GLU A 118 -24.86 1.81 3.00
N VAL A 119 -24.50 2.36 4.16
CA VAL A 119 -23.46 1.77 5.01
C VAL A 119 -24.09 1.27 6.31
N VAL A 120 -23.89 -0.03 6.55
CA VAL A 120 -24.31 -0.74 7.76
C VAL A 120 -23.08 -1.02 8.60
N LEU A 121 -23.08 -0.63 9.87
CA LEU A 121 -22.00 -0.93 10.81
C LEU A 121 -22.40 -2.18 11.63
N ALA A 122 -21.62 -3.24 11.54
CA ALA A 122 -21.91 -4.51 12.23
C ALA A 122 -20.62 -5.29 12.54
N GLY A 123 -20.55 -5.83 13.76
CA GLY A 123 -19.37 -6.54 14.27
C GLY A 123 -18.21 -5.59 14.57
N ASP A 124 -17.22 -6.10 15.28
CA ASP A 124 -16.03 -5.31 15.67
C ASP A 124 -14.83 -5.57 14.76
N VAL A 125 -14.83 -6.71 14.06
CA VAL A 125 -13.78 -7.12 13.12
C VAL A 125 -14.37 -7.45 11.73
N PHE A 126 -13.49 -7.52 10.74
CA PHE A 126 -13.88 -7.75 9.34
C PHE A 126 -14.69 -9.05 9.15
N ASP A 127 -14.28 -10.15 9.82
CA ASP A 127 -14.92 -11.45 9.65
C ASP A 127 -16.38 -11.42 10.14
N GLU A 128 -16.67 -10.70 11.22
CA GLU A 128 -18.03 -10.51 11.74
C GLU A 128 -18.88 -9.64 10.81
N ALA A 129 -18.32 -8.55 10.29
CA ALA A 129 -18.99 -7.73 9.30
C ALA A 129 -19.30 -8.52 8.02
N CYS A 130 -18.38 -9.37 7.58
CA CYS A 130 -18.54 -10.24 6.43
C CYS A 130 -19.66 -11.27 6.65
N ALA A 131 -19.67 -11.95 7.81
CA ALA A 131 -20.73 -12.89 8.18
C ALA A 131 -22.10 -12.20 8.21
N TYR A 132 -22.17 -10.98 8.74
CA TYR A 132 -23.40 -10.20 8.74
C TYR A 132 -23.86 -9.79 7.34
N ALA A 133 -22.92 -9.45 6.45
CA ALA A 133 -23.23 -9.15 5.05
C ALA A 133 -23.81 -10.37 4.32
N TYR A 134 -23.27 -11.58 4.53
CA TYR A 134 -23.85 -12.80 3.97
C TYR A 134 -25.25 -13.06 4.49
N LYS A 135 -25.49 -12.86 5.80
CA LYS A 135 -26.82 -12.99 6.38
C LYS A 135 -27.83 -12.05 5.70
N LEU A 136 -27.48 -10.78 5.53
CA LEU A 136 -28.33 -9.82 4.83
C LEU A 136 -28.54 -10.19 3.37
N ALA A 137 -27.51 -10.72 2.70
CA ALA A 137 -27.62 -11.21 1.32
C ALA A 137 -28.69 -12.30 1.19
N ASP A 138 -28.67 -13.28 2.10
CA ASP A 138 -29.65 -14.37 2.12
C ASP A 138 -31.06 -13.88 2.45
N GLU A 139 -31.21 -12.98 3.45
CA GLU A 139 -32.51 -12.45 3.90
C GLU A 139 -33.20 -11.59 2.84
N HIS A 140 -32.43 -10.79 2.08
CA HIS A 140 -32.99 -9.83 1.13
C HIS A 140 -32.79 -10.23 -0.34
N GLY A 141 -32.05 -11.31 -0.60
CA GLY A 141 -31.70 -11.78 -1.93
C GLY A 141 -30.70 -10.87 -2.65
N TYR A 142 -29.87 -10.11 -1.92
CA TYR A 142 -28.85 -9.26 -2.50
C TYR A 142 -27.75 -10.09 -3.19
N THR A 143 -27.22 -9.57 -4.28
CA THR A 143 -26.02 -10.16 -4.87
C THR A 143 -24.78 -9.73 -4.10
N PHE A 144 -24.03 -10.70 -3.56
CA PHE A 144 -22.78 -10.42 -2.86
C PHE A 144 -21.65 -10.16 -3.86
N VAL A 145 -21.06 -8.97 -3.83
CA VAL A 145 -19.90 -8.61 -4.63
C VAL A 145 -18.64 -8.86 -3.82
N HIS A 146 -17.98 -10.00 -4.07
CA HIS A 146 -16.81 -10.42 -3.30
C HIS A 146 -15.59 -9.52 -3.60
N PRO A 147 -14.77 -9.15 -2.61
CA PRO A 147 -13.63 -8.23 -2.79
C PRO A 147 -12.51 -8.78 -3.68
N PHE A 148 -12.46 -10.11 -3.92
CA PHE A 148 -11.45 -10.76 -4.75
C PHE A 148 -11.86 -12.13 -5.30
N ASP A 149 -12.46 -13.05 -4.52
CA ASP A 149 -12.72 -14.46 -4.92
C ASP A 149 -13.95 -14.61 -5.80
N ASP A 150 -13.94 -13.90 -6.93
CA ASP A 150 -14.97 -13.91 -7.97
C ASP A 150 -14.31 -13.73 -9.34
N LEU A 151 -14.57 -14.65 -10.28
CA LEU A 151 -13.93 -14.65 -11.59
C LEU A 151 -14.34 -13.43 -12.44
N ALA A 152 -15.60 -12.97 -12.35
CA ALA A 152 -16.01 -11.76 -13.04
C ALA A 152 -15.29 -10.52 -12.47
N VAL A 153 -15.15 -10.43 -11.14
CA VAL A 153 -14.33 -9.36 -10.53
C VAL A 153 -12.89 -9.43 -11.03
N ALA A 154 -12.27 -10.62 -11.05
CA ALA A 154 -10.90 -10.80 -11.55
C ALA A 154 -10.79 -10.43 -13.05
N THR A 155 -11.79 -10.77 -13.87
CA THR A 155 -11.84 -10.40 -15.29
C THR A 155 -11.80 -8.88 -15.46
N GLY A 156 -12.65 -8.15 -14.74
CA GLY A 156 -12.64 -6.68 -14.76
C GLY A 156 -11.29 -6.08 -14.37
N GLN A 157 -10.61 -6.67 -13.36
CA GLN A 157 -9.27 -6.24 -12.97
C GLN A 157 -8.22 -6.51 -14.06
N GLY A 158 -8.40 -7.55 -14.86
CA GLY A 158 -7.52 -7.89 -15.97
C GLY A 158 -7.44 -6.80 -17.05
N SER A 159 -8.45 -5.91 -17.15
CA SER A 159 -8.41 -4.76 -18.05
C SER A 159 -7.16 -3.88 -17.88
N ILE A 160 -6.54 -3.91 -16.70
CA ILE A 160 -5.25 -3.23 -16.44
C ILE A 160 -4.15 -3.79 -17.33
N ALA A 161 -4.07 -5.11 -17.46
CA ALA A 161 -3.08 -5.75 -18.34
C ALA A 161 -3.34 -5.45 -19.82
N MET A 162 -4.62 -5.34 -20.24
CA MET A 162 -4.97 -4.92 -21.58
C MET A 162 -4.42 -3.52 -21.89
N GLU A 163 -4.62 -2.56 -20.99
CA GLU A 163 -4.09 -1.20 -21.12
C GLU A 163 -2.55 -1.17 -21.13
N ILE A 164 -1.90 -1.92 -20.22
CA ILE A 164 -0.44 -2.02 -20.15
C ILE A 164 0.14 -2.55 -21.47
N ILE A 165 -0.37 -3.68 -21.98
CA ILE A 165 0.17 -4.34 -23.16
C ILE A 165 -0.12 -3.54 -24.43
N LYS A 166 -1.28 -2.86 -24.50
CA LYS A 166 -1.62 -1.96 -25.60
C LYS A 166 -0.66 -0.76 -25.67
N GLU A 167 -0.30 -0.19 -24.53
CA GLU A 167 0.60 0.98 -24.45
C GLU A 167 2.09 0.59 -24.55
N LEU A 168 2.47 -0.54 -23.97
CA LEU A 168 3.84 -1.09 -23.99
C LEU A 168 3.85 -2.56 -24.46
N PRO A 169 3.67 -2.84 -25.77
CA PRO A 169 3.62 -4.22 -26.30
C PRO A 169 4.87 -5.05 -26.05
N THR A 170 5.96 -4.39 -25.69
CA THR A 170 7.27 -4.99 -25.46
C THR A 170 7.61 -5.07 -23.96
N VAL A 171 6.60 -5.06 -23.08
CA VAL A 171 6.80 -5.24 -21.64
C VAL A 171 7.40 -6.63 -21.36
N ASP A 172 8.42 -6.67 -20.51
CA ASP A 172 9.06 -7.94 -20.09
C ASP A 172 8.47 -8.44 -18.77
N TYR A 173 8.23 -7.53 -17.81
CA TYR A 173 7.78 -7.85 -16.44
C TYR A 173 6.60 -6.98 -16.02
N ILE A 174 5.62 -7.58 -15.36
CA ILE A 174 4.53 -6.86 -14.68
C ILE A 174 4.53 -7.28 -13.21
N LEU A 175 4.70 -6.31 -12.31
CA LEU A 175 4.64 -6.51 -10.86
C LEU A 175 3.24 -6.19 -10.37
N VAL A 176 2.65 -7.12 -9.62
CA VAL A 176 1.25 -7.04 -9.18
C VAL A 176 1.16 -7.28 -7.67
N PRO A 177 0.58 -6.37 -6.87
CA PRO A 177 0.38 -6.62 -5.45
C PRO A 177 -0.69 -7.70 -5.25
N ILE A 178 -0.44 -8.60 -4.30
CA ILE A 178 -1.34 -9.69 -3.96
C ILE A 178 -1.86 -9.53 -2.54
N GLY A 179 -3.20 -9.53 -2.39
CA GLY A 179 -3.90 -9.84 -1.17
C GLY A 179 -4.65 -11.16 -1.37
N GLY A 180 -5.96 -11.12 -1.60
CA GLY A 180 -6.75 -12.34 -1.91
C GLY A 180 -6.54 -12.91 -3.32
N GLY A 181 -5.84 -12.22 -4.22
CA GLY A 181 -5.46 -12.72 -5.53
C GLY A 181 -6.25 -12.16 -6.74
N GLY A 182 -7.34 -11.42 -6.55
CA GLY A 182 -8.23 -11.01 -7.66
C GLY A 182 -7.55 -10.17 -8.74
N LEU A 183 -6.75 -9.18 -8.37
CA LEU A 183 -5.99 -8.36 -9.32
C LEU A 183 -4.93 -9.22 -10.04
N CYS A 184 -4.18 -10.00 -9.27
CA CYS A 184 -3.10 -10.82 -9.82
C CYS A 184 -3.64 -11.89 -10.79
N THR A 185 -4.77 -12.52 -10.47
CA THR A 185 -5.44 -13.48 -11.37
C THR A 185 -5.82 -12.83 -12.69
N GLY A 186 -6.49 -11.67 -12.64
CA GLY A 186 -6.91 -10.99 -13.87
C GLY A 186 -5.73 -10.57 -14.73
N VAL A 187 -4.73 -9.90 -14.12
CA VAL A 187 -3.55 -9.41 -14.83
C VAL A 187 -2.70 -10.55 -15.37
N SER A 188 -2.41 -11.58 -14.57
CA SER A 188 -1.52 -12.67 -14.98
C SER A 188 -2.16 -13.53 -16.08
N THR A 189 -3.45 -13.85 -15.94
CA THR A 189 -4.16 -14.66 -16.94
C THR A 189 -4.19 -13.93 -18.27
N LEU A 190 -4.59 -12.66 -18.30
CA LEU A 190 -4.63 -11.93 -19.57
C LEU A 190 -3.23 -11.73 -20.16
N ALA A 191 -2.23 -11.41 -19.34
CA ALA A 191 -0.85 -11.27 -19.81
C ALA A 191 -0.35 -12.55 -20.49
N LYS A 192 -0.62 -13.73 -19.91
CA LYS A 192 -0.22 -15.02 -20.49
C LYS A 192 -1.02 -15.40 -21.74
N LEU A 193 -2.31 -15.04 -21.81
CA LEU A 193 -3.12 -15.24 -23.01
C LEU A 193 -2.61 -14.40 -24.20
N LEU A 194 -2.22 -13.15 -23.96
CA LEU A 194 -1.73 -12.25 -25.01
C LEU A 194 -0.27 -12.51 -25.37
N ASN A 195 0.58 -12.76 -24.40
CA ASN A 195 1.99 -13.03 -24.59
C ASN A 195 2.58 -13.84 -23.43
N PRO A 196 2.74 -15.17 -23.57
CA PRO A 196 3.25 -16.04 -22.50
C PRO A 196 4.70 -15.76 -22.10
N LYS A 197 5.44 -14.93 -22.85
CA LYS A 197 6.81 -14.51 -22.51
C LYS A 197 6.85 -13.42 -21.43
N ILE A 198 5.76 -12.69 -21.23
CA ILE A 198 5.67 -11.70 -20.16
C ILE A 198 5.77 -12.42 -18.81
N LYS A 199 6.67 -11.94 -17.97
CA LYS A 199 6.83 -12.42 -16.59
C LYS A 199 5.93 -11.63 -15.66
N VAL A 200 5.05 -12.32 -14.94
CA VAL A 200 4.21 -11.71 -13.91
C VAL A 200 4.72 -12.08 -12.54
N ILE A 201 5.11 -11.07 -11.77
CA ILE A 201 5.64 -11.24 -10.44
C ILE A 201 4.61 -10.75 -9.43
N GLY A 202 4.13 -11.65 -8.60
CA GLY A 202 3.29 -11.32 -7.46
C GLY A 202 4.11 -10.67 -6.35
N VAL A 203 3.52 -9.72 -5.62
CA VAL A 203 4.19 -9.09 -4.49
C VAL A 203 3.26 -9.08 -3.29
N GLU A 204 3.70 -9.71 -2.19
CA GLU A 204 2.99 -9.77 -0.92
C GLU A 204 3.76 -9.05 0.19
N PRO A 205 3.09 -8.52 1.23
CA PRO A 205 3.81 -8.13 2.44
C PRO A 205 4.30 -9.39 3.19
N ALA A 206 5.50 -9.34 3.75
CA ALA A 206 6.08 -10.46 4.49
C ALA A 206 5.19 -10.92 5.66
N GLY A 207 4.51 -9.97 6.31
CA GLY A 207 3.57 -10.26 7.40
C GLY A 207 2.18 -10.75 6.97
N ALA A 208 1.92 -10.95 5.65
CA ALA A 208 0.65 -11.46 5.13
C ALA A 208 0.86 -12.18 3.78
N ASN A 209 1.76 -13.14 3.71
CA ASN A 209 2.20 -13.86 2.51
C ASN A 209 1.39 -15.15 2.25
N CYS A 210 0.08 -15.10 2.42
CA CYS A 210 -0.78 -16.28 2.35
C CYS A 210 -0.77 -16.98 0.98
N MET A 211 -0.60 -16.24 -0.12
CA MET A 211 -0.53 -16.83 -1.46
C MET A 211 0.79 -17.55 -1.68
N GLN A 212 1.91 -16.95 -1.27
CA GLN A 212 3.23 -17.58 -1.38
C GLN A 212 3.29 -18.91 -0.62
N GLU A 213 2.80 -18.92 0.63
CA GLU A 213 2.74 -20.14 1.45
C GLU A 213 1.80 -21.18 0.82
N SER A 214 0.63 -20.75 0.30
CA SER A 214 -0.29 -21.65 -0.40
C SER A 214 0.33 -22.27 -1.66
N LEU A 215 1.13 -21.52 -2.42
CA LEU A 215 1.83 -22.05 -3.59
C LEU A 215 2.93 -23.06 -3.21
N LYS A 216 3.64 -22.83 -2.11
CA LYS A 216 4.64 -23.78 -1.58
C LYS A 216 4.00 -25.12 -1.17
N GLU A 217 2.83 -25.06 -0.53
CA GLU A 217 2.08 -26.25 -0.08
C GLU A 217 1.26 -26.90 -1.21
N GLY A 218 1.05 -26.21 -2.33
CA GLY A 218 0.24 -26.71 -3.45
C GLY A 218 -1.27 -26.64 -3.24
N HIS A 219 -1.74 -26.05 -2.15
CA HIS A 219 -3.15 -25.83 -1.85
C HIS A 219 -3.38 -24.57 -1.03
N VAL A 220 -4.60 -24.06 -1.06
CA VAL A 220 -4.97 -22.85 -0.30
C VAL A 220 -4.90 -23.10 1.19
N LEU A 221 -4.12 -22.29 1.91
CA LEU A 221 -4.01 -22.33 3.35
C LEU A 221 -4.45 -21.00 4.00
N THR A 222 -4.69 -21.03 5.30
CA THR A 222 -5.04 -19.87 6.11
C THR A 222 -3.90 -19.55 7.07
N LEU A 223 -3.36 -18.35 7.01
CA LEU A 223 -2.36 -17.90 7.98
C LEU A 223 -2.99 -17.75 9.37
N PRO A 224 -2.29 -18.10 10.45
CA PRO A 224 -2.79 -17.96 11.81
C PRO A 224 -3.04 -16.50 12.17
N GLN A 225 -2.18 -15.61 11.69
CA GLN A 225 -2.27 -14.15 11.90
C GLN A 225 -1.69 -13.42 10.70
N VAL A 226 -2.04 -12.14 10.58
CA VAL A 226 -1.42 -11.19 9.66
C VAL A 226 -0.94 -9.97 10.44
N ASN A 227 0.22 -9.46 10.07
CA ASN A 227 0.81 -8.27 10.70
C ASN A 227 1.57 -7.47 9.65
N THR A 228 0.94 -6.43 9.10
CA THR A 228 1.53 -5.55 8.09
C THR A 228 0.82 -4.21 8.05
N ILE A 229 1.54 -3.16 7.67
CA ILE A 229 0.97 -1.83 7.39
C ILE A 229 0.27 -1.77 6.02
N ALA A 230 0.42 -2.78 5.17
CA ALA A 230 -0.23 -2.87 3.86
C ALA A 230 -1.66 -3.43 3.98
N ASP A 231 -2.54 -2.69 4.63
CA ASP A 231 -3.91 -3.09 5.01
C ASP A 231 -4.77 -3.58 3.84
N GLY A 232 -4.62 -3.02 2.65
CA GLY A 232 -5.33 -3.46 1.44
C GLY A 232 -4.95 -4.86 0.93
N THR A 233 -3.81 -5.40 1.40
CA THR A 233 -3.30 -6.75 1.08
C THR A 233 -3.15 -7.64 2.31
N ALA A 234 -3.58 -7.19 3.49
CA ALA A 234 -3.53 -7.94 4.75
C ALA A 234 -4.63 -9.04 4.79
N VAL A 235 -4.44 -10.08 4.01
CA VAL A 235 -5.40 -11.17 3.83
C VAL A 235 -4.84 -12.46 4.43
N LYS A 236 -5.65 -13.16 5.25
CA LYS A 236 -5.24 -14.41 5.89
C LYS A 236 -5.31 -15.63 4.96
N ARG A 237 -6.25 -15.60 3.99
CA ARG A 237 -6.54 -16.73 3.10
C ARG A 237 -6.76 -16.24 1.68
N PRO A 238 -6.06 -16.80 0.67
CA PRO A 238 -6.30 -16.46 -0.73
C PRO A 238 -7.66 -16.96 -1.22
N GLY A 239 -8.12 -16.41 -2.34
CA GLY A 239 -9.32 -16.89 -3.03
C GLY A 239 -9.13 -18.32 -3.56
N GLU A 240 -10.06 -19.22 -3.25
CA GLU A 240 -10.00 -20.61 -3.70
C GLU A 240 -10.20 -20.73 -5.20
N LYS A 241 -11.12 -19.94 -5.77
CA LYS A 241 -11.39 -19.90 -7.20
C LYS A 241 -10.21 -19.33 -8.00
N LEU A 242 -9.40 -18.49 -7.37
CA LEU A 242 -8.31 -17.76 -7.98
C LEU A 242 -6.97 -18.50 -7.93
N PHE A 243 -6.78 -19.33 -6.92
CA PHE A 243 -5.53 -20.02 -6.66
C PHE A 243 -5.01 -20.83 -7.87
N PRO A 244 -5.82 -21.63 -8.59
CA PRO A 244 -5.35 -22.40 -9.74
C PRO A 244 -4.80 -21.51 -10.87
N TYR A 245 -5.40 -20.33 -11.08
CA TYR A 245 -4.94 -19.38 -12.11
C TYR A 245 -3.61 -18.73 -11.72
N ILE A 246 -3.43 -18.39 -10.44
CA ILE A 246 -2.17 -17.83 -9.96
C ILE A 246 -1.07 -18.88 -10.02
N GLN A 247 -1.35 -20.11 -9.60
CA GLN A 247 -0.41 -21.23 -9.69
C GLN A 247 0.07 -21.49 -11.12
N GLN A 248 -0.82 -21.29 -12.11
CA GLN A 248 -0.49 -21.50 -13.52
C GLN A 248 0.23 -20.31 -14.15
N ASN A 249 -0.14 -19.07 -13.81
CA ASN A 249 0.19 -17.88 -14.61
C ASN A 249 1.20 -16.93 -13.94
N VAL A 250 1.44 -17.06 -12.63
CA VAL A 250 2.42 -16.22 -11.91
C VAL A 250 3.77 -16.91 -11.92
N ASP A 251 4.80 -16.18 -12.35
CA ASP A 251 6.14 -16.74 -12.51
C ASP A 251 6.92 -16.79 -11.18
N ASP A 252 6.68 -15.86 -10.27
CA ASP A 252 7.32 -15.79 -8.94
C ASP A 252 6.52 -14.89 -7.99
N ILE A 253 6.75 -15.03 -6.67
CA ILE A 253 6.22 -14.14 -5.64
C ILE A 253 7.35 -13.61 -4.76
N ILE A 254 7.44 -12.28 -4.67
CA ILE A 254 8.38 -11.57 -3.80
C ILE A 254 7.62 -11.08 -2.56
N THR A 255 8.20 -11.28 -1.38
CA THR A 255 7.68 -10.71 -0.13
C THR A 255 8.47 -9.48 0.27
N ILE A 256 7.77 -8.45 0.82
CA ILE A 256 8.32 -7.14 1.16
C ILE A 256 8.07 -6.85 2.63
N GLU A 257 9.13 -6.43 3.33
CA GLU A 257 9.03 -5.98 4.72
C GLU A 257 8.38 -4.59 4.82
N ASP A 258 7.64 -4.34 5.89
CA ASP A 258 6.95 -3.06 6.12
C ASP A 258 7.91 -1.85 6.12
N SER A 259 9.14 -2.03 6.60
CA SER A 259 10.17 -0.98 6.58
C SER A 259 10.54 -0.53 5.16
N GLU A 260 10.46 -1.44 4.17
CA GLU A 260 10.74 -1.13 2.76
C GLU A 260 9.63 -0.28 2.13
N LEU A 261 8.38 -0.46 2.58
CA LEU A 261 7.24 0.35 2.13
C LEU A 261 7.39 1.80 2.58
N ILE A 262 7.95 2.04 3.77
CA ILE A 262 8.23 3.39 4.27
C ILE A 262 9.22 4.11 3.36
N PHE A 263 10.27 3.43 2.92
CA PHE A 263 11.23 4.00 1.97
C PHE A 263 10.62 4.23 0.59
N ALA A 264 9.85 3.25 0.08
CA ALA A 264 9.16 3.38 -1.19
C ALA A 264 8.17 4.56 -1.20
N PHE A 265 7.48 4.82 -0.07
CA PHE A 265 6.59 5.97 0.07
C PHE A 265 7.35 7.29 -0.10
N LEU A 266 8.47 7.48 0.61
CA LEU A 266 9.29 8.69 0.47
C LEU A 266 9.81 8.86 -0.95
N ASP A 267 10.27 7.78 -1.59
CA ASP A 267 10.76 7.84 -2.97
C ASP A 267 9.66 8.25 -3.95
N MET A 268 8.43 7.75 -3.77
CA MET A 268 7.29 8.15 -4.60
C MET A 268 6.91 9.61 -4.39
N VAL A 269 6.87 10.09 -3.16
CA VAL A 269 6.55 11.50 -2.85
C VAL A 269 7.64 12.43 -3.35
N GLU A 270 8.92 12.11 -3.10
CA GLU A 270 10.05 12.99 -3.43
C GLU A 270 10.36 13.03 -4.93
N ASN A 271 10.27 11.90 -5.64
CA ASN A 271 10.70 11.80 -7.03
C ASN A 271 9.55 11.81 -8.04
N HIS A 272 8.35 11.34 -7.64
CA HIS A 272 7.18 11.25 -8.53
C HIS A 272 6.03 12.19 -8.15
N LYS A 273 6.06 12.82 -6.96
CA LYS A 273 4.98 13.70 -6.44
C LYS A 273 3.63 12.96 -6.36
N MET A 274 3.69 11.64 -6.09
CA MET A 274 2.54 10.76 -6.06
C MET A 274 2.33 10.16 -4.67
N ILE A 275 1.08 10.14 -4.23
CA ILE A 275 0.66 9.44 -3.02
C ILE A 275 0.15 8.07 -3.42
N VAL A 276 0.81 7.04 -2.90
CA VAL A 276 0.47 5.63 -3.10
C VAL A 276 0.29 4.97 -1.74
N GLU A 277 -0.80 4.25 -1.53
CA GLU A 277 -1.03 3.51 -0.29
C GLU A 277 -0.06 2.33 -0.11
N ASN A 278 0.11 1.85 1.12
CA ASN A 278 1.11 0.83 1.44
C ASN A 278 0.99 -0.43 0.57
N SER A 279 -0.23 -0.89 0.28
CA SER A 279 -0.45 -2.03 -0.61
C SER A 279 -0.03 -1.77 -2.07
N GLY A 280 -0.16 -0.53 -2.54
CA GLY A 280 0.31 -0.11 -3.86
C GLY A 280 1.83 0.06 -3.93
N LEU A 281 2.48 0.34 -2.79
CA LEU A 281 3.94 0.47 -2.69
C LEU A 281 4.68 -0.86 -2.72
N LEU A 282 4.01 -1.99 -2.50
CA LEU A 282 4.62 -3.32 -2.56
C LEU A 282 5.41 -3.52 -3.86
N THR A 283 4.81 -3.19 -4.99
CA THR A 283 5.45 -3.35 -6.30
C THR A 283 6.58 -2.37 -6.56
N VAL A 284 6.55 -1.20 -5.93
CA VAL A 284 7.66 -0.22 -5.96
C VAL A 284 8.85 -0.75 -5.15
N ALA A 285 8.60 -1.21 -3.93
CA ALA A 285 9.63 -1.78 -3.06
C ALA A 285 10.27 -3.04 -3.68
N ALA A 286 9.46 -3.85 -4.40
CA ALA A 286 9.94 -5.07 -5.06
C ALA A 286 10.92 -4.82 -6.21
N LEU A 287 10.98 -3.62 -6.79
CA LEU A 287 11.87 -3.32 -7.92
C LEU A 287 13.34 -3.63 -7.64
N LYS A 288 13.81 -3.38 -6.42
CA LYS A 288 15.19 -3.65 -6.00
C LYS A 288 15.52 -5.13 -5.75
N HIS A 289 14.47 -5.97 -5.64
CA HIS A 289 14.62 -7.42 -5.44
C HIS A 289 14.65 -8.19 -6.76
N LEU A 290 14.39 -7.52 -7.89
CA LEU A 290 14.48 -8.14 -9.20
C LEU A 290 15.93 -8.21 -9.65
N ASN A 291 16.46 -9.44 -9.76
CA ASN A 291 17.81 -9.67 -10.26
C ASN A 291 17.83 -9.72 -11.80
N VAL A 292 17.37 -8.63 -12.44
CA VAL A 292 17.34 -8.50 -13.91
C VAL A 292 17.78 -7.10 -14.34
N GLU A 293 18.36 -7.00 -15.53
CA GLU A 293 18.81 -5.74 -16.12
C GLU A 293 18.31 -5.58 -17.55
N LYS A 294 18.21 -4.33 -17.99
CA LYS A 294 17.82 -3.95 -19.37
C LYS A 294 16.43 -4.45 -19.75
N LYS A 295 15.54 -4.65 -18.77
CA LYS A 295 14.14 -5.09 -18.95
C LYS A 295 13.19 -3.93 -18.90
N LYS A 296 12.04 -4.06 -19.54
CA LYS A 296 10.89 -3.17 -19.42
C LYS A 296 9.95 -3.72 -18.35
N ILE A 297 9.85 -3.01 -17.25
CA ILE A 297 9.12 -3.43 -16.06
C ILE A 297 7.98 -2.46 -15.82
N VAL A 298 6.77 -2.99 -15.65
CA VAL A 298 5.61 -2.22 -15.22
C VAL A 298 5.25 -2.60 -13.78
N SER A 299 5.25 -1.61 -12.90
CA SER A 299 4.82 -1.73 -11.50
C SER A 299 3.41 -1.14 -11.37
N ILE A 300 2.44 -1.94 -10.91
CA ILE A 300 1.05 -1.51 -10.73
C ILE A 300 0.91 -0.82 -9.37
N LEU A 301 0.63 0.48 -9.36
CA LEU A 301 0.30 1.25 -8.17
C LEU A 301 -1.18 1.11 -7.88
N SER A 302 -1.56 0.08 -7.11
CA SER A 302 -2.93 -0.41 -7.02
C SER A 302 -3.93 0.55 -6.37
N GLY A 303 -3.47 1.47 -5.51
CA GLY A 303 -4.32 2.46 -4.85
C GLY A 303 -3.53 3.56 -4.15
N GLY A 304 -4.24 4.63 -3.75
CA GLY A 304 -3.69 5.79 -3.06
C GLY A 304 -4.54 6.28 -1.88
N ASN A 305 -5.51 5.50 -1.42
CA ASN A 305 -6.44 5.86 -0.36
C ASN A 305 -5.81 5.75 1.04
N MET A 306 -4.84 6.59 1.30
CA MET A 306 -4.18 6.71 2.59
C MET A 306 -4.77 7.88 3.39
N ASP A 307 -4.93 7.73 4.70
CA ASP A 307 -5.31 8.84 5.56
C ASP A 307 -4.10 9.72 5.91
N VAL A 308 -4.38 11.00 6.22
CA VAL A 308 -3.33 12.00 6.45
C VAL A 308 -2.51 11.71 7.70
N ILE A 309 -3.09 11.08 8.73
CA ILE A 309 -2.38 10.73 9.97
C ILE A 309 -1.37 9.62 9.69
N THR A 310 -1.80 8.56 9.00
CA THR A 310 -0.92 7.47 8.55
C THR A 310 0.20 8.01 7.67
N MET A 311 -0.12 8.89 6.72
CA MET A 311 0.88 9.55 5.86
C MET A 311 1.91 10.32 6.68
N SER A 312 1.47 11.14 7.65
CA SER A 312 2.36 11.90 8.53
C SER A 312 3.28 10.98 9.31
N SER A 313 2.74 9.88 9.85
CA SER A 313 3.52 8.88 10.59
C SER A 313 4.58 8.22 9.70
N ILE A 314 4.23 7.79 8.49
CA ILE A 314 5.17 7.16 7.54
C ILE A 314 6.29 8.13 7.16
N VAL A 315 5.96 9.40 6.87
CA VAL A 315 6.96 10.42 6.56
C VAL A 315 7.94 10.59 7.72
N GLN A 316 7.44 10.74 8.96
CA GLN A 316 8.31 10.92 10.12
C GLN A 316 9.22 9.70 10.34
N HIS A 317 8.68 8.48 10.29
CA HIS A 317 9.47 7.26 10.43
C HIS A 317 10.52 7.13 9.31
N GLY A 318 10.14 7.41 8.08
CA GLY A 318 11.06 7.34 6.96
C GLY A 318 12.20 8.36 7.03
N LEU A 319 11.94 9.59 7.49
CA LEU A 319 12.99 10.59 7.71
C LEU A 319 13.95 10.15 8.82
N ILE A 320 13.43 9.54 9.88
CA ILE A 320 14.25 8.99 10.98
C ILE A 320 15.11 7.82 10.48
N GLN A 321 14.50 6.87 9.76
CA GLN A 321 15.23 5.70 9.25
C GLN A 321 16.31 6.05 8.19
N ARG A 322 16.14 7.18 7.49
CA ARG A 322 17.14 7.73 6.55
C ARG A 322 18.15 8.66 7.23
N ASP A 323 18.15 8.73 8.56
CA ASP A 323 18.99 9.64 9.34
C ASP A 323 18.86 11.13 8.92
N ARG A 324 17.73 11.49 8.30
CA ARG A 324 17.42 12.88 7.93
C ARG A 324 16.82 13.67 9.09
N VAL A 325 16.27 12.97 10.07
CA VAL A 325 15.84 13.51 11.37
C VAL A 325 16.36 12.57 12.46
N PHE A 326 17.04 13.13 13.45
CA PHE A 326 17.56 12.36 14.57
C PHE A 326 17.57 13.19 15.85
N THR A 327 17.62 12.51 17.00
CA THR A 327 17.68 13.17 18.30
C THR A 327 18.95 12.75 19.04
N VAL A 328 19.66 13.73 19.56
CA VAL A 328 20.78 13.51 20.50
C VAL A 328 20.40 14.01 21.88
N SER A 329 20.84 13.31 22.92
CA SER A 329 20.83 13.75 24.31
C SER A 329 22.26 14.09 24.70
N VAL A 330 22.47 15.30 25.22
CA VAL A 330 23.77 15.79 25.68
C VAL A 330 23.62 16.27 27.14
N LEU A 331 24.53 15.88 27.99
CA LEU A 331 24.61 16.38 29.36
C LEU A 331 25.49 17.64 29.39
N LEU A 332 24.93 18.75 29.87
CA LEU A 332 25.60 20.04 29.98
C LEU A 332 25.79 20.43 31.46
N PRO A 333 26.88 21.18 31.80
CA PRO A 333 26.95 21.89 33.05
C PRO A 333 25.78 22.89 33.16
N ASP A 334 25.17 23.01 34.33
CA ASP A 334 24.11 24.01 34.58
C ASP A 334 24.73 25.41 34.76
N LYS A 335 25.16 26.02 33.67
CA LYS A 335 25.80 27.34 33.62
C LYS A 335 25.25 28.18 32.51
N PRO A 336 25.11 29.51 32.68
CA PRO A 336 24.76 30.40 31.57
C PRO A 336 25.74 30.29 30.41
N GLY A 337 25.20 30.21 29.19
CA GLY A 337 25.98 30.18 27.95
C GLY A 337 26.27 28.76 27.41
N GLU A 338 26.11 27.69 28.17
CA GLU A 338 26.39 26.33 27.67
C GLU A 338 25.45 25.92 26.51
N LEU A 339 24.18 26.27 26.62
CA LEU A 339 23.23 26.03 25.50
C LEU A 339 23.65 26.79 24.23
N ALA A 340 24.11 28.04 24.36
CA ALA A 340 24.56 28.84 23.22
C ALA A 340 25.77 28.21 22.52
N LYS A 341 26.73 27.66 23.27
CA LYS A 341 27.91 26.98 22.71
C LYS A 341 27.51 25.75 21.89
N VAL A 342 26.56 24.93 22.37
CA VAL A 342 26.05 23.77 21.63
C VAL A 342 25.34 24.23 20.40
N ALA A 343 24.47 25.24 20.46
CA ALA A 343 23.75 25.77 19.30
C ALA A 343 24.70 26.32 18.23
N GLU A 344 25.75 27.07 18.62
CA GLU A 344 26.77 27.57 17.69
C GLU A 344 27.54 26.41 17.02
N LEU A 345 27.88 25.37 17.75
CA LEU A 345 28.55 24.20 17.21
C LEU A 345 27.68 23.51 16.15
N LEU A 346 26.40 23.26 16.49
CA LEU A 346 25.44 22.62 15.56
C LEU A 346 25.22 23.48 14.32
N ALA A 347 25.17 24.81 14.46
CA ALA A 347 25.03 25.73 13.34
C ALA A 347 26.26 25.69 12.41
N LYS A 348 27.47 25.57 12.95
CA LYS A 348 28.71 25.39 12.15
C LYS A 348 28.71 24.11 11.35
N GLU A 349 28.15 23.04 11.91
CA GLU A 349 27.98 21.75 11.24
C GLU A 349 26.72 21.67 10.36
N HIS A 350 26.03 22.80 10.13
CA HIS A 350 24.80 22.89 9.34
C HIS A 350 23.62 22.04 9.87
N GLY A 351 23.64 21.67 11.16
CA GLY A 351 22.53 20.97 11.82
C GLY A 351 21.36 21.92 12.07
N ASN A 352 20.22 21.69 11.44
CA ASN A 352 19.00 22.49 11.67
C ASN A 352 18.19 21.94 12.84
N ILE A 353 18.07 22.72 13.93
CA ILE A 353 17.36 22.29 15.14
C ILE A 353 15.85 22.42 14.90
N ILE A 354 15.12 21.29 14.97
CA ILE A 354 13.66 21.21 14.88
C ILE A 354 13.02 21.36 16.27
N LYS A 355 13.58 20.68 17.26
CA LYS A 355 13.04 20.64 18.61
C LYS A 355 14.17 20.63 19.63
N LEU A 356 13.99 21.36 20.71
CA LEU A 356 14.95 21.43 21.81
C LEU A 356 14.22 21.29 23.14
N GLU A 357 14.66 20.34 23.95
CA GLU A 357 14.14 20.09 25.30
C GLU A 357 15.29 20.25 26.30
N HIS A 358 15.16 21.22 27.18
CA HIS A 358 16.13 21.52 28.24
C HIS A 358 15.57 21.09 29.60
N ASN A 359 16.06 19.97 30.13
CA ASN A 359 15.52 19.39 31.34
C ASN A 359 16.51 19.52 32.51
N GLN A 360 16.18 20.41 33.47
CA GLN A 360 16.98 20.70 34.65
C GLN A 360 16.72 19.77 35.86
N PHE A 361 15.66 18.93 35.75
CA PHE A 361 15.19 18.14 36.90
C PHE A 361 15.66 16.68 36.91
N ILE A 362 16.61 16.31 36.04
CA ILE A 362 17.12 14.92 35.96
C ILE A 362 18.03 14.55 37.12
N SER A 363 18.74 15.53 37.72
CA SER A 363 19.65 15.28 38.83
C SER A 363 19.36 16.21 39.99
N ILE A 364 19.34 15.65 41.22
CA ILE A 364 19.25 16.43 42.46
C ILE A 364 20.52 17.29 42.65
N ASN A 365 21.65 16.87 42.08
CA ASN A 365 22.89 17.61 42.13
C ASN A 365 23.00 18.54 40.90
N ARG A 366 22.55 19.79 41.08
CA ARG A 366 22.58 20.84 40.06
C ARG A 366 23.96 21.14 39.47
N ASN A 367 25.02 20.78 40.18
CA ASN A 367 26.39 20.96 39.67
C ASN A 367 26.83 19.88 38.69
N ALA A 368 26.02 18.84 38.48
CA ALA A 368 26.46 17.68 37.71
C ALA A 368 26.03 17.68 36.27
N ALA A 369 24.75 17.93 35.93
CA ALA A 369 24.34 17.99 34.54
C ALA A 369 22.86 18.34 34.34
N VAL A 370 22.60 19.10 33.28
CA VAL A 370 21.28 19.30 32.67
C VAL A 370 21.23 18.49 31.40
N GLU A 371 20.16 17.75 31.16
CA GLU A 371 19.97 17.06 29.87
C GLU A 371 19.41 18.03 28.85
N LEU A 372 20.12 18.13 27.73
CA LEU A 372 19.65 18.81 26.54
C LEU A 372 19.34 17.76 25.48
N ARG A 373 18.06 17.61 25.12
CA ARG A 373 17.63 16.78 23.99
C ARG A 373 17.39 17.66 22.77
N ILE A 374 18.09 17.33 21.69
CA ILE A 374 18.04 18.12 20.46
C ILE A 374 17.61 17.20 19.33
N THR A 375 16.44 17.49 18.74
CA THR A 375 16.02 16.88 17.48
C THR A 375 16.39 17.80 16.34
N MET A 376 17.07 17.29 15.34
CA MET A 376 17.58 18.08 14.22
C MET A 376 17.47 17.37 12.89
N GLU A 377 17.49 18.16 11.82
CA GLU A 377 17.60 17.67 10.45
C GLU A 377 19.06 17.46 10.08
N ALA A 378 19.31 16.45 9.27
CA ALA A 378 20.58 16.18 8.60
C ALA A 378 20.37 15.78 7.13
N PHE A 379 21.44 15.78 6.36
CA PHE A 379 21.42 15.36 4.96
C PHE A 379 21.55 13.84 4.79
N GLY A 380 21.44 13.09 5.89
CA GLY A 380 21.58 11.62 5.93
C GLY A 380 22.66 11.17 6.91
N THR A 381 23.02 9.89 6.83
CA THR A 381 23.88 9.20 7.80
C THR A 381 25.25 9.86 7.99
N ASP A 382 25.92 10.24 6.91
CA ASP A 382 27.26 10.86 6.99
C ASP A 382 27.22 12.20 7.72
N HIS A 383 26.26 13.05 7.39
CA HIS A 383 26.09 14.35 8.05
C HIS A 383 25.67 14.20 9.52
N LYS A 384 24.77 13.25 9.84
CA LYS A 384 24.46 12.92 11.24
C LYS A 384 25.72 12.52 12.01
N ASN A 385 26.56 11.65 11.44
CA ASN A 385 27.80 11.20 12.07
C ASN A 385 28.79 12.35 12.27
N GLN A 386 28.91 13.25 11.28
CA GLN A 386 29.72 14.47 11.38
C GLN A 386 29.28 15.36 12.56
N ILE A 387 27.97 15.60 12.70
CA ILE A 387 27.42 16.39 13.82
C ILE A 387 27.72 15.72 15.17
N VAL A 388 27.53 14.40 15.28
CA VAL A 388 27.79 13.63 16.50
C VAL A 388 29.29 13.65 16.85
N SER A 389 30.17 13.56 15.86
CA SER A 389 31.63 13.67 16.04
C SER A 389 32.02 15.05 16.55
N ALA A 390 31.53 16.12 15.92
CA ALA A 390 31.80 17.49 16.33
C ALA A 390 31.40 17.77 17.78
N LEU A 391 30.26 17.25 18.24
CA LEU A 391 29.85 17.32 19.65
C LEU A 391 30.84 16.58 20.55
N THR A 392 31.34 15.42 20.13
CA THR A 392 32.30 14.62 20.88
C THR A 392 33.65 15.32 20.97
N ASP A 393 34.16 15.87 19.90
CA ASP A 393 35.42 16.59 19.79
C ASP A 393 35.41 17.88 20.64
N ALA A 394 34.25 18.50 20.79
CA ALA A 394 34.03 19.63 21.70
C ALA A 394 33.93 19.24 23.17
N GLY A 395 34.10 17.95 23.53
CA GLY A 395 34.12 17.42 24.86
C GLY A 395 32.75 17.05 25.44
N TYR A 396 31.69 17.07 24.62
CA TYR A 396 30.37 16.57 25.01
C TYR A 396 30.31 15.04 24.88
N ARG A 397 29.30 14.42 25.53
CA ARG A 397 29.02 12.99 25.42
C ARG A 397 27.63 12.76 24.80
N PRO A 398 27.48 12.96 23.48
CA PRO A 398 26.19 12.80 22.84
C PRO A 398 25.74 11.34 22.88
N LYS A 399 24.47 11.12 23.22
CA LYS A 399 23.80 9.84 23.11
C LYS A 399 22.68 9.94 22.08
N LEU A 400 22.71 9.08 21.06
CA LEU A 400 21.58 8.97 20.15
C LEU A 400 20.36 8.44 20.91
N VAL A 401 19.26 9.16 20.82
CA VAL A 401 17.98 8.77 21.41
C VAL A 401 17.25 7.93 20.37
N LYS A 402 17.07 6.64 20.65
CA LYS A 402 16.20 5.79 19.83
C LYS A 402 14.77 6.27 19.98
N PHE A 403 14.09 6.49 18.87
CA PHE A 403 12.64 6.68 18.89
C PHE A 403 12.00 5.35 19.32
N LYS A 404 11.27 5.35 20.45
CA LYS A 404 10.45 4.20 20.84
C LYS A 404 9.34 4.05 19.80
N GLY A 405 9.38 3.00 18.99
CA GLY A 405 8.38 2.75 17.95
C GLY A 405 8.94 2.25 16.61
N THR A 406 10.20 1.85 16.55
CA THR A 406 10.68 1.07 15.39
C THR A 406 10.13 -0.34 15.49
N TYR A 407 9.47 -0.81 14.43
CA TYR A 407 8.82 -2.13 14.28
C TYR A 407 9.71 -3.36 14.55
N SER A 408 10.96 -3.17 14.94
CA SER A 408 11.91 -4.25 15.26
C SER A 408 11.83 -4.78 16.70
N GLU A 409 10.91 -4.28 17.53
CA GLU A 409 10.76 -4.70 18.94
C GLU A 409 9.30 -5.06 19.32
N MET A 410 8.43 -5.41 18.34
CA MET A 410 7.12 -6.01 18.63
C MET A 410 7.05 -7.45 18.21
#